data_d8bf6ca1f7906872f03e9dd8d6cf194b
#
_entry.id   d8bf6ca1f7906872f03e9dd8d6cf194b
#
_cell.length_a   1.000
_cell.length_b   1.000
_cell.length_c   1.000
_cell.angle_alpha   90.00
_cell.angle_beta   90.00
_cell.angle_gamma   90.00
#
_symmetry.space_group_name_H-M   'P 1'
#
loop_
_entity.id
_entity.type
_entity.pdbx_description
1 polymer ?
#
loop_
_entity_poly.entity_id
_entity_poly.type
_entity_poly.pdbx_seq_one_letter_code
_entity_poly.pdbx_strand_id
1 'polypeptide(L)'
;MEAEIVEQDIEKYLNDKLISCEKCHFCNTVCPIVESRVSQGPFGINRAIYYGLKWNEINEDLRNLVYSCTTCGKCNLMCKKVSRALPLTEVFEKAREYLLVEKMVGPMPEQVNVLKNMHVRGNPWGNPAHERTRWAEGLGVKFASKENRVDVLYFVGCACSYDPLAQRIAKNMVKILNQAGVNFGILQNETCSGHEAKRMGETGLFQYLSESNIAMFKEAGVSHIVTSDPHSFYSFTHEYPEWGNRVRVQHYAQFINDLIRDGKLTLRSEMKKRVTYHDPCYLGRHSGVFEEPRELIGEIPGVDLVEMENAKEDSNCCGMGGGRMWMEPPKGLLSSQVIAEKRVEQALDTKAEVLLTACPFCNITLSDAIKSMEKEGSIKVMDITELICSSLQ
;
A
#
# COMPACT_ATOMS: atom_id res chain seq x y z
N MET A 1 30.28 17.86 -3.85
CA MET A 1 30.83 17.36 -2.56
C MET A 1 29.76 16.67 -1.71
N GLU A 2 28.60 17.29 -1.47
CA GLU A 2 27.49 16.60 -0.74
C GLU A 2 26.87 15.46 -1.56
N ALA A 3 26.70 15.61 -2.88
CA ALA A 3 26.20 14.57 -3.76
C ALA A 3 27.14 13.36 -3.85
N GLU A 4 28.45 13.56 -3.92
CA GLU A 4 29.45 12.49 -3.97
C GLU A 4 29.53 11.67 -2.66
N ILE A 5 29.25 12.31 -1.50
CA ILE A 5 29.21 11.62 -0.21
C ILE A 5 27.99 10.70 -0.13
N VAL A 6 26.85 11.13 -0.68
CA VAL A 6 25.61 10.31 -0.72
C VAL A 6 25.77 9.11 -1.66
N GLU A 7 26.44 9.28 -2.80
CA GLU A 7 26.70 8.22 -3.79
C GLU A 7 27.54 7.08 -3.20
N GLN A 8 28.67 7.39 -2.58
CA GLN A 8 29.52 6.40 -1.93
C GLN A 8 28.81 5.64 -0.81
N ASP A 9 27.84 6.27 -0.14
CA ASP A 9 27.06 5.65 0.92
C ASP A 9 26.05 4.63 0.40
N ILE A 10 25.33 4.91 -0.71
CA ILE A 10 24.34 3.97 -1.26
C ILE A 10 25.05 2.75 -1.87
N GLU A 11 26.09 2.95 -2.67
CA GLU A 11 26.82 1.85 -3.28
C GLU A 11 27.49 0.96 -2.22
N LYS A 12 28.09 1.56 -1.20
CA LYS A 12 28.67 0.84 -0.08
C LYS A 12 27.61 0.03 0.67
N TYR A 13 26.48 0.64 0.99
CA TYR A 13 25.37 -0.05 1.62
C TYR A 13 24.92 -1.27 0.80
N LEU A 14 24.73 -1.08 -0.51
CA LEU A 14 24.33 -2.17 -1.40
C LEU A 14 25.37 -3.30 -1.39
N ASN A 15 26.65 -2.98 -1.56
CA ASN A 15 27.73 -3.97 -1.55
C ASN A 15 27.76 -4.76 -0.24
N ASP A 16 27.68 -4.11 0.90
CA ASP A 16 27.70 -4.75 2.23
C ASP A 16 26.52 -5.73 2.43
N LYS A 17 25.32 -5.34 1.99
CA LYS A 17 24.12 -6.18 2.09
C LYS A 17 24.12 -7.31 1.07
N LEU A 18 24.53 -7.04 -0.17
CA LEU A 18 24.51 -8.00 -1.27
C LEU A 18 25.53 -9.14 -1.08
N ILE A 19 26.73 -8.84 -0.56
CA ILE A 19 27.74 -9.86 -0.22
C ILE A 19 27.21 -10.85 0.81
N SER A 20 26.40 -10.38 1.76
CA SER A 20 25.80 -11.22 2.79
C SER A 20 24.75 -12.20 2.26
N CYS A 21 24.21 -11.98 1.05
CA CYS A 21 23.23 -12.86 0.40
C CYS A 21 23.92 -13.97 -0.39
N GLU A 22 24.29 -15.04 0.30
CA GLU A 22 24.83 -16.21 -0.37
C GLU A 22 23.72 -17.21 -0.79
N LYS A 23 24.03 -18.35 -1.20
CA LYS A 23 23.42 -19.43 -1.93
C LYS A 23 22.10 -20.07 -1.41
N CYS A 24 21.30 -19.47 -0.52
CA CYS A 24 20.20 -20.21 0.13
C CYS A 24 18.88 -20.27 -0.65
N HIS A 25 18.57 -19.34 -1.52
CA HIS A 25 17.37 -19.26 -2.39
C HIS A 25 15.98 -19.30 -1.69
N PHE A 26 15.89 -19.46 -0.38
CA PHE A 26 14.61 -19.61 0.33
C PHE A 26 13.64 -18.44 0.13
N CYS A 27 14.14 -17.23 -0.09
CA CYS A 27 13.27 -16.08 -0.39
C CYS A 27 12.48 -16.25 -1.70
N ASN A 28 12.98 -17.04 -2.67
CA ASN A 28 12.28 -17.31 -3.92
C ASN A 28 11.10 -18.27 -3.71
N THR A 29 11.17 -19.21 -2.75
CA THR A 29 10.10 -20.20 -2.54
C THR A 29 8.80 -19.59 -2.04
N VAL A 30 8.86 -18.37 -1.48
CA VAL A 30 7.68 -17.66 -0.95
C VAL A 30 7.30 -16.44 -1.78
N CYS A 31 8.05 -16.15 -2.84
CA CYS A 31 7.87 -14.90 -3.58
C CYS A 31 6.73 -14.99 -4.60
N PRO A 32 5.70 -14.14 -4.51
CA PRO A 32 4.56 -14.18 -5.44
C PRO A 32 4.95 -13.88 -6.89
N ILE A 33 6.00 -13.09 -7.14
CA ILE A 33 6.48 -12.85 -8.51
C ILE A 33 7.17 -14.06 -9.13
N VAL A 34 7.76 -14.96 -8.31
CA VAL A 34 8.31 -16.24 -8.76
C VAL A 34 7.19 -17.25 -9.00
N GLU A 35 6.28 -17.37 -8.05
CA GLU A 35 5.10 -18.26 -8.15
C GLU A 35 4.27 -17.96 -9.41
N SER A 36 4.09 -16.68 -9.71
CA SER A 36 3.38 -16.20 -10.91
C SER A 36 4.26 -16.12 -12.16
N ARG A 37 5.51 -16.57 -12.12
CA ARG A 37 6.48 -16.55 -13.24
C ARG A 37 6.71 -15.14 -13.83
N VAL A 38 6.49 -14.11 -13.06
CA VAL A 38 6.65 -12.70 -13.49
C VAL A 38 8.14 -12.34 -13.59
N SER A 39 8.98 -12.84 -12.68
CA SER A 39 10.41 -12.53 -12.64
C SER A 39 11.21 -13.58 -11.85
N GLN A 40 12.53 -13.40 -11.81
CA GLN A 40 13.48 -14.30 -11.12
C GLN A 40 13.37 -14.25 -9.58
N GLY A 41 12.63 -13.29 -9.04
CA GLY A 41 12.42 -13.14 -7.60
C GLY A 41 13.62 -12.56 -6.82
N PRO A 42 13.50 -12.51 -5.48
CA PRO A 42 14.42 -11.74 -4.65
C PRO A 42 15.87 -12.18 -4.76
N PHE A 43 16.13 -13.48 -4.85
CA PHE A 43 17.50 -13.98 -5.02
C PHE A 43 18.11 -13.57 -6.36
N GLY A 44 17.35 -13.73 -7.45
CA GLY A 44 17.80 -13.32 -8.79
C GLY A 44 18.04 -11.81 -8.88
N ILE A 45 17.12 -11.00 -8.35
CA ILE A 45 17.27 -9.54 -8.28
C ILE A 45 18.54 -9.17 -7.50
N ASN A 46 18.74 -9.75 -6.33
CA ASN A 46 19.89 -9.48 -5.48
C ASN A 46 21.22 -9.79 -6.18
N ARG A 47 21.30 -10.94 -6.85
CA ARG A 47 22.50 -11.34 -7.62
C ARG A 47 22.74 -10.45 -8.82
N ALA A 48 21.70 -10.05 -9.53
CA ALA A 48 21.81 -9.13 -10.66
C ALA A 48 22.35 -7.75 -10.22
N ILE A 49 21.87 -7.21 -9.11
CA ILE A 49 22.39 -5.95 -8.55
C ILE A 49 23.87 -6.12 -8.18
N TYR A 50 24.22 -7.21 -7.45
CA TYR A 50 25.62 -7.45 -7.05
C TYR A 50 26.57 -7.51 -8.25
N TYR A 51 26.22 -8.28 -9.29
CA TYR A 51 27.08 -8.38 -10.46
C TYR A 51 27.07 -7.11 -11.32
N GLY A 52 25.91 -6.43 -11.42
CA GLY A 52 25.81 -5.14 -12.09
C GLY A 52 26.77 -4.10 -11.50
N LEU A 53 26.81 -4.01 -10.17
CA LEU A 53 27.75 -3.13 -9.46
C LEU A 53 29.21 -3.59 -9.68
N LYS A 54 29.50 -4.88 -9.45
CA LYS A 54 30.85 -5.43 -9.52
C LYS A 54 31.51 -5.27 -10.89
N TRP A 55 30.72 -5.38 -11.97
CA TRP A 55 31.23 -5.30 -13.35
C TRP A 55 30.89 -3.98 -14.04
N ASN A 56 30.27 -3.05 -13.31
CA ASN A 56 29.76 -1.79 -13.83
C ASN A 56 28.82 -2.00 -15.05
N GLU A 57 28.01 -3.06 -15.00
CA GLU A 57 27.01 -3.40 -16.02
C GLU A 57 25.60 -2.96 -15.55
N ILE A 58 25.39 -1.65 -15.54
CA ILE A 58 24.13 -1.03 -15.16
C ILE A 58 23.36 -0.68 -16.44
N ASN A 59 22.26 -1.38 -16.69
CA ASN A 59 21.50 -1.27 -17.93
C ASN A 59 19.99 -1.44 -17.70
N GLU A 60 19.22 -1.36 -18.76
CA GLU A 60 17.77 -1.49 -18.73
C GLU A 60 17.29 -2.88 -18.26
N ASP A 61 18.02 -3.94 -18.52
CA ASP A 61 17.65 -5.30 -18.07
C ASP A 61 17.73 -5.40 -16.55
N LEU A 62 18.79 -4.83 -15.95
CA LEU A 62 18.90 -4.73 -14.50
C LEU A 62 17.76 -3.87 -13.92
N ARG A 63 17.46 -2.72 -14.51
CA ARG A 63 16.32 -1.87 -14.15
C ARG A 63 15.02 -2.69 -14.15
N ASN A 64 14.70 -3.32 -15.28
CA ASN A 64 13.48 -4.08 -15.45
C ASN A 64 13.33 -5.18 -14.39
N LEU A 65 14.44 -5.84 -14.05
CA LEU A 65 14.47 -6.87 -13.02
C LEU A 65 14.25 -6.28 -11.62
N VAL A 66 14.92 -5.19 -11.26
CA VAL A 66 14.78 -4.53 -9.95
C VAL A 66 13.36 -3.96 -9.76
N TYR A 67 12.79 -3.36 -10.80
CA TYR A 67 11.41 -2.83 -10.76
C TYR A 67 10.34 -3.92 -10.86
N SER A 68 10.68 -5.17 -11.14
CA SER A 68 9.73 -6.28 -11.08
C SER A 68 9.24 -6.60 -9.65
N CYS A 69 9.97 -6.18 -8.61
CA CYS A 69 9.63 -6.42 -7.20
C CYS A 69 8.44 -5.57 -6.75
N THR A 70 7.46 -6.21 -6.08
CA THR A 70 6.28 -5.56 -5.48
C THR A 70 6.55 -4.94 -4.11
N THR A 71 7.74 -5.03 -3.56
CA THR A 71 8.12 -4.58 -2.20
C THR A 71 7.22 -5.14 -1.08
N CYS A 72 6.59 -6.29 -1.27
CA CYS A 72 5.60 -6.83 -0.32
C CYS A 72 6.18 -7.37 1.00
N GLY A 73 7.50 -7.52 1.13
CA GLY A 73 8.18 -7.93 2.37
C GLY A 73 8.15 -9.43 2.71
N LYS A 74 7.50 -10.30 1.94
CA LYS A 74 7.43 -11.74 2.25
C LYS A 74 8.81 -12.41 2.27
N CYS A 75 9.71 -11.96 1.40
CA CYS A 75 11.10 -12.40 1.37
C CYS A 75 11.90 -11.98 2.61
N ASN A 76 11.61 -10.83 3.21
CA ASN A 76 12.26 -10.38 4.45
C ASN A 76 11.94 -11.33 5.60
N LEU A 77 10.68 -11.75 5.75
CA LEU A 77 10.25 -12.72 6.76
C LEU A 77 10.95 -14.05 6.57
N MET A 78 11.01 -14.56 5.34
CA MET A 78 11.69 -15.82 5.06
C MET A 78 13.19 -15.73 5.35
N CYS A 79 13.84 -14.63 4.97
CA CYS A 79 15.25 -14.42 5.26
C CYS A 79 15.54 -14.38 6.78
N LYS A 80 14.66 -13.78 7.56
CA LYS A 80 14.73 -13.76 9.03
C LYS A 80 14.55 -15.15 9.62
N LYS A 81 13.64 -15.97 9.09
CA LYS A 81 13.39 -17.36 9.56
C LYS A 81 14.59 -18.28 9.31
N VAL A 82 15.34 -18.07 8.21
CA VAL A 82 16.44 -19.00 7.83
C VAL A 82 17.85 -18.54 8.18
N SER A 83 18.05 -17.39 8.79
CA SER A 83 19.30 -17.03 9.47
C SER A 83 19.92 -15.62 9.28
N ARG A 84 19.62 -14.86 8.21
CA ARG A 84 20.41 -13.67 7.90
C ARG A 84 19.69 -12.33 8.12
N ALA A 85 18.36 -12.35 8.21
CA ALA A 85 17.54 -11.16 8.44
C ALA A 85 17.85 -9.96 7.52
N LEU A 86 18.18 -10.23 6.24
CA LEU A 86 18.44 -9.17 5.27
C LEU A 86 17.15 -8.41 4.95
N PRO A 87 17.17 -7.09 4.97
CA PRO A 87 16.04 -6.26 4.60
C PRO A 87 15.94 -6.12 3.06
N LEU A 88 15.61 -7.23 2.37
CA LEU A 88 15.67 -7.32 0.91
C LEU A 88 14.83 -6.24 0.19
N THR A 89 13.68 -5.88 0.74
CA THR A 89 12.86 -4.80 0.16
C THR A 89 13.57 -3.45 0.23
N GLU A 90 14.22 -3.14 1.34
CA GLU A 90 15.01 -1.91 1.50
C GLU A 90 16.23 -1.90 0.55
N VAL A 91 16.90 -3.05 0.40
CA VAL A 91 18.00 -3.21 -0.57
C VAL A 91 17.52 -2.89 -1.99
N PHE A 92 16.32 -3.39 -2.38
CA PHE A 92 15.78 -3.13 -3.71
C PHE A 92 15.34 -1.68 -3.89
N GLU A 93 14.81 -1.04 -2.86
CA GLU A 93 14.48 0.38 -2.88
C GLU A 93 15.73 1.25 -3.02
N LYS A 94 16.78 0.95 -2.26
CA LYS A 94 18.07 1.61 -2.39
C LYS A 94 18.73 1.35 -3.76
N ALA A 95 18.57 0.15 -4.32
CA ALA A 95 19.02 -0.12 -5.68
C ALA A 95 18.24 0.72 -6.73
N ARG A 96 16.94 0.94 -6.57
CA ARG A 96 16.14 1.83 -7.43
C ARG A 96 16.59 3.28 -7.31
N GLU A 97 16.86 3.75 -6.10
CA GLU A 97 17.41 5.09 -5.85
C GLU A 97 18.76 5.25 -6.56
N TYR A 98 19.68 4.28 -6.43
CA TYR A 98 20.96 4.26 -7.10
C TYR A 98 20.83 4.26 -8.63
N LEU A 99 19.97 3.42 -9.18
CA LEU A 99 19.71 3.37 -10.63
C LEU A 99 19.15 4.68 -11.16
N LEU A 100 18.26 5.32 -10.42
CA LEU A 100 17.62 6.57 -10.82
C LEU A 100 18.59 7.75 -10.73
N VAL A 101 19.18 7.95 -9.55
CA VAL A 101 19.97 9.17 -9.24
C VAL A 101 21.36 9.09 -9.83
N GLU A 102 22.06 7.96 -9.64
CA GLU A 102 23.47 7.86 -9.98
C GLU A 102 23.71 7.36 -11.42
N LYS A 103 22.87 6.47 -11.89
CA LYS A 103 23.08 5.82 -13.20
C LYS A 103 22.14 6.30 -14.28
N MET A 104 21.13 7.12 -13.93
CA MET A 104 20.14 7.66 -14.87
C MET A 104 19.40 6.58 -15.71
N VAL A 105 19.25 5.37 -15.15
CA VAL A 105 18.67 4.22 -15.83
C VAL A 105 17.25 3.89 -15.34
N GLY A 106 16.83 4.38 -14.19
CA GLY A 106 15.47 4.19 -13.64
C GLY A 106 14.65 5.47 -13.75
N PRO A 107 13.37 5.49 -13.42
CA PRO A 107 12.45 4.36 -13.33
C PRO A 107 11.93 3.88 -14.70
N MET A 108 10.88 3.03 -14.71
CA MET A 108 10.22 2.65 -15.97
C MET A 108 9.59 3.87 -16.64
N PRO A 109 9.51 3.92 -18.00
CA PRO A 109 9.01 5.09 -18.74
C PRO A 109 7.63 5.59 -18.27
N GLU A 110 6.71 4.67 -17.98
CA GLU A 110 5.36 5.00 -17.53
C GLU A 110 5.40 5.63 -16.12
N GLN A 111 6.29 5.16 -15.27
CA GLN A 111 6.49 5.67 -13.91
C GLN A 111 7.07 7.09 -13.89
N VAL A 112 7.85 7.50 -14.90
CA VAL A 112 8.34 8.89 -15.05
C VAL A 112 7.18 9.86 -15.11
N ASN A 113 6.13 9.56 -15.88
CA ASN A 113 4.93 10.40 -15.94
C ASN A 113 4.20 10.47 -14.60
N VAL A 114 4.14 9.36 -13.88
CA VAL A 114 3.53 9.30 -12.54
C VAL A 114 4.29 10.18 -11.55
N LEU A 115 5.61 10.10 -11.51
CA LEU A 115 6.45 10.94 -10.67
C LEU A 115 6.29 12.42 -11.01
N LYS A 116 6.26 12.76 -12.30
CA LYS A 116 5.96 14.11 -12.76
C LYS A 116 4.59 14.59 -12.31
N ASN A 117 3.56 13.76 -12.41
CA ASN A 117 2.21 14.06 -11.92
C ASN A 117 2.20 14.30 -10.42
N MET A 118 2.90 13.47 -9.65
CA MET A 118 3.03 13.63 -8.20
C MET A 118 3.70 14.95 -7.83
N HIS A 119 4.75 15.34 -8.57
CA HIS A 119 5.44 16.60 -8.34
C HIS A 119 4.55 17.82 -8.69
N VAL A 120 3.91 17.81 -9.87
CA VAL A 120 3.18 18.98 -10.40
C VAL A 120 1.74 19.05 -9.87
N ARG A 121 1.08 17.91 -9.65
CA ARG A 121 -0.33 17.81 -9.29
C ARG A 121 -0.59 17.27 -7.88
N GLY A 122 0.46 16.88 -7.16
CA GLY A 122 0.33 16.27 -5.84
C GLY A 122 -0.33 14.89 -5.82
N ASN A 123 -0.48 14.22 -6.99
CA ASN A 123 -1.09 12.90 -7.07
C ASN A 123 -0.61 12.11 -8.31
N PRO A 124 -0.54 10.75 -8.22
CA PRO A 124 -0.06 9.91 -9.32
C PRO A 124 -0.99 9.84 -10.53
N TRP A 125 -2.30 10.10 -10.37
CA TRP A 125 -3.26 10.12 -11.48
C TRP A 125 -3.10 11.34 -12.40
N GLY A 126 -2.46 12.42 -11.92
CA GLY A 126 -2.32 13.65 -12.67
C GLY A 126 -3.61 14.49 -12.77
N ASN A 127 -4.61 14.15 -11.98
CA ASN A 127 -5.87 14.89 -11.92
C ASN A 127 -5.66 16.26 -11.25
N PRO A 128 -6.46 17.27 -11.62
CA PRO A 128 -6.41 18.58 -11.00
C PRO A 128 -6.67 18.52 -9.48
N ALA A 129 -5.94 19.34 -8.71
CA ALA A 129 -6.08 19.35 -7.24
C ALA A 129 -7.52 19.64 -6.76
N HIS A 130 -8.26 20.49 -7.47
CA HIS A 130 -9.66 20.83 -7.10
C HIS A 130 -10.63 19.65 -7.26
N GLU A 131 -10.29 18.62 -8.03
CA GLU A 131 -11.11 17.41 -8.17
C GLU A 131 -10.91 16.44 -7.02
N ARG A 132 -9.87 16.63 -6.18
CA ARG A 132 -9.52 15.74 -5.10
C ARG A 132 -10.64 15.52 -4.09
N THR A 133 -11.43 16.55 -3.84
CA THR A 133 -12.52 16.53 -2.86
C THR A 133 -13.91 16.37 -3.47
N ARG A 134 -14.00 16.24 -4.81
CA ARG A 134 -15.27 16.13 -5.53
C ARG A 134 -16.13 14.94 -5.08
N TRP A 135 -15.51 13.85 -4.69
CA TRP A 135 -16.22 12.67 -4.16
C TRP A 135 -17.03 12.98 -2.89
N ALA A 136 -16.65 14.01 -2.12
CA ALA A 136 -17.29 14.43 -0.88
C ALA A 136 -18.43 15.44 -1.06
N GLU A 137 -18.70 15.89 -2.27
CA GLU A 137 -19.79 16.83 -2.57
C GLU A 137 -21.13 16.26 -2.10
N GLY A 138 -21.91 17.09 -1.37
CA GLY A 138 -23.21 16.71 -0.81
C GLY A 138 -23.15 15.82 0.45
N LEU A 139 -21.97 15.41 0.92
CA LEU A 139 -21.84 14.57 2.12
C LEU A 139 -21.70 15.38 3.42
N GLY A 140 -21.63 16.69 3.35
CA GLY A 140 -21.48 17.57 4.54
C GLY A 140 -20.13 17.41 5.27
N VAL A 141 -19.09 16.96 4.59
CA VAL A 141 -17.77 16.75 5.17
C VAL A 141 -17.10 18.10 5.44
N LYS A 142 -16.54 18.29 6.64
CA LYS A 142 -15.82 19.50 7.02
C LYS A 142 -14.42 19.51 6.38
N PHE A 143 -13.96 20.71 6.03
CA PHE A 143 -12.56 20.94 5.71
C PHE A 143 -11.82 21.37 6.97
N ALA A 144 -10.86 20.55 7.40
CA ALA A 144 -10.03 20.84 8.56
C ALA A 144 -9.11 22.02 8.26
N SER A 145 -9.12 23.01 9.14
CA SER A 145 -8.27 24.20 9.09
C SER A 145 -8.02 24.74 10.50
N LYS A 146 -7.19 25.79 10.61
CA LYS A 146 -6.94 26.47 11.86
C LYS A 146 -8.22 27.02 12.52
N GLU A 147 -9.16 27.50 11.69
CA GLU A 147 -10.45 28.06 12.10
C GLU A 147 -11.51 26.97 12.32
N ASN A 148 -11.39 25.86 11.59
CA ASN A 148 -12.33 24.74 11.65
C ASN A 148 -11.62 23.47 12.13
N ARG A 149 -11.34 23.44 13.44
CA ARG A 149 -10.63 22.32 14.07
C ARG A 149 -11.49 21.07 14.15
N VAL A 150 -10.85 19.93 13.97
CA VAL A 150 -11.45 18.60 14.07
C VAL A 150 -10.64 17.74 15.05
N ASP A 151 -11.30 16.75 15.66
CA ASP A 151 -10.64 15.82 16.56
C ASP A 151 -9.87 14.76 15.78
N VAL A 152 -10.38 14.41 14.58
CA VAL A 152 -9.82 13.41 13.68
C VAL A 152 -9.70 13.99 12.26
N LEU A 153 -8.50 13.96 11.70
CA LEU A 153 -8.32 14.15 10.28
C LEU A 153 -8.50 12.81 9.57
N TYR A 154 -9.48 12.70 8.68
CA TYR A 154 -9.54 11.60 7.73
C TYR A 154 -8.64 11.92 6.53
N PHE A 155 -7.45 11.31 6.49
CA PHE A 155 -6.57 11.37 5.32
C PHE A 155 -7.07 10.40 4.27
N VAL A 156 -7.63 10.94 3.19
CA VAL A 156 -8.37 10.17 2.17
C VAL A 156 -7.43 9.34 1.29
N GLY A 157 -6.27 9.88 0.96
CA GLY A 157 -5.34 9.27 0.03
C GLY A 157 -5.76 9.39 -1.44
N CYS A 158 -4.80 9.19 -2.34
CA CYS A 158 -5.03 9.44 -3.76
C CYS A 158 -6.03 8.47 -4.39
N ALA A 159 -5.97 7.17 -4.07
CA ALA A 159 -6.88 6.17 -4.62
C ALA A 159 -8.34 6.49 -4.28
N CYS A 160 -8.64 6.73 -3.01
CA CYS A 160 -9.99 7.06 -2.56
C CYS A 160 -10.47 8.45 -3.04
N SER A 161 -9.57 9.32 -3.48
CA SER A 161 -9.92 10.62 -4.06
C SER A 161 -10.29 10.54 -5.54
N TYR A 162 -9.61 9.70 -6.31
CA TYR A 162 -9.70 9.75 -7.78
C TYR A 162 -10.25 8.49 -8.45
N ASP A 163 -10.10 7.31 -7.83
CA ASP A 163 -10.62 6.08 -8.40
C ASP A 163 -12.09 5.84 -8.01
N PRO A 164 -13.00 5.63 -8.97
CA PRO A 164 -14.45 5.48 -8.70
C PRO A 164 -14.78 4.28 -7.79
N LEU A 165 -14.00 3.19 -7.87
CA LEU A 165 -14.21 2.03 -7.01
C LEU A 165 -13.76 2.32 -5.57
N ALA A 166 -12.59 2.94 -5.42
CA ALA A 166 -12.04 3.30 -4.11
C ALA A 166 -12.77 4.46 -3.43
N GLN A 167 -13.40 5.38 -4.19
CA GLN A 167 -14.26 6.44 -3.63
C GLN A 167 -15.40 5.90 -2.77
N ARG A 168 -15.85 4.66 -3.01
CA ARG A 168 -16.86 4.02 -2.16
C ARG A 168 -16.36 3.83 -0.74
N ILE A 169 -15.07 3.51 -0.58
CA ILE A 169 -14.43 3.37 0.73
C ILE A 169 -14.49 4.70 1.50
N ALA A 170 -14.09 5.80 0.85
CA ALA A 170 -14.14 7.14 1.46
C ALA A 170 -15.57 7.54 1.87
N LYS A 171 -16.56 7.30 1.00
CA LYS A 171 -17.97 7.58 1.28
C LYS A 171 -18.50 6.74 2.43
N ASN A 172 -18.10 5.48 2.53
CA ASN A 172 -18.45 4.60 3.64
C ASN A 172 -17.81 5.08 4.95
N MET A 173 -16.53 5.48 4.92
CA MET A 173 -15.89 6.07 6.09
C MET A 173 -16.62 7.30 6.60
N VAL A 174 -17.06 8.20 5.71
CA VAL A 174 -17.86 9.36 6.11
C VAL A 174 -19.16 8.94 6.81
N LYS A 175 -19.86 7.92 6.31
CA LYS A 175 -21.08 7.39 6.95
C LYS A 175 -20.79 6.83 8.33
N ILE A 176 -19.74 6.01 8.46
CA ILE A 176 -19.31 5.38 9.71
C ILE A 176 -18.95 6.44 10.75
N LEU A 177 -18.13 7.42 10.37
CA LEU A 177 -17.69 8.49 11.27
C LEU A 177 -18.85 9.38 11.73
N ASN A 178 -19.77 9.70 10.82
CA ASN A 178 -20.99 10.45 11.18
C ASN A 178 -21.89 9.64 12.12
N GLN A 179 -22.10 8.35 11.87
CA GLN A 179 -22.90 7.47 12.73
C GLN A 179 -22.31 7.35 14.13
N ALA A 180 -20.99 7.34 14.25
CA ALA A 180 -20.27 7.29 15.52
C ALA A 180 -20.16 8.67 16.21
N GLY A 181 -20.70 9.75 15.63
CA GLY A 181 -20.65 11.10 16.18
C GLY A 181 -19.24 11.69 16.27
N VAL A 182 -18.32 11.24 15.43
CA VAL A 182 -16.93 11.72 15.41
C VAL A 182 -16.86 13.12 14.81
N ASN A 183 -16.20 14.08 15.49
CA ASN A 183 -15.88 15.36 14.90
C ASN A 183 -14.65 15.20 14.01
N PHE A 184 -14.88 14.96 12.72
CA PHE A 184 -13.82 14.74 11.73
C PHE A 184 -13.90 15.72 10.57
N GLY A 185 -12.82 15.78 9.80
CA GLY A 185 -12.74 16.51 8.54
C GLY A 185 -11.67 15.95 7.62
N ILE A 186 -11.61 16.48 6.42
CA ILE A 186 -10.58 16.19 5.40
C ILE A 186 -9.80 17.47 5.09
N LEU A 187 -8.64 17.35 4.46
CA LEU A 187 -7.92 18.52 3.94
C LEU A 187 -8.42 18.86 2.53
N GLN A 188 -8.59 20.15 2.26
CA GLN A 188 -8.95 20.62 0.91
C GLN A 188 -7.80 20.43 -0.08
N ASN A 189 -6.57 20.67 0.38
CA ASN A 189 -5.36 20.64 -0.44
C ASN A 189 -4.46 19.43 -0.10
N GLU A 190 -5.06 18.31 0.33
CA GLU A 190 -4.32 17.07 0.60
C GLU A 190 -3.46 16.68 -0.61
N THR A 191 -2.22 16.26 -0.39
CA THR A 191 -1.35 15.72 -1.43
C THR A 191 -1.05 14.23 -1.19
N CYS A 192 -0.43 13.58 -2.18
CA CYS A 192 0.04 12.20 -2.03
C CYS A 192 0.96 12.06 -0.80
N SER A 193 0.86 10.93 -0.09
CA SER A 193 1.78 10.62 1.01
C SER A 193 3.25 10.45 0.58
N GLY A 194 3.51 10.38 -0.72
CA GLY A 194 4.85 10.16 -1.27
C GLY A 194 5.27 8.69 -1.31
N HIS A 195 4.48 7.78 -0.76
CA HIS A 195 4.84 6.35 -0.69
C HIS A 195 5.33 5.79 -2.02
N GLU A 196 4.57 6.01 -3.11
CA GLU A 196 4.93 5.50 -4.43
C GLU A 196 6.23 6.12 -4.95
N ALA A 197 6.49 7.40 -4.71
CA ALA A 197 7.76 8.05 -5.11
C ALA A 197 8.95 7.34 -4.47
N LYS A 198 8.89 7.09 -3.16
CA LYS A 198 9.94 6.37 -2.44
C LYS A 198 10.12 4.95 -2.95
N ARG A 199 9.02 4.22 -3.23
CA ARG A 199 9.08 2.85 -3.79
C ARG A 199 9.65 2.81 -5.20
N MET A 200 9.56 3.91 -5.95
CA MET A 200 10.18 4.04 -7.28
C MET A 200 11.63 4.54 -7.25
N GLY A 201 12.19 4.84 -6.07
CA GLY A 201 13.56 5.34 -5.89
C GLY A 201 13.68 6.87 -5.91
N GLU A 202 12.56 7.60 -6.01
CA GLU A 202 12.54 9.07 -6.03
C GLU A 202 12.43 9.62 -4.60
N THR A 203 13.53 9.54 -3.86
CA THR A 203 13.59 9.93 -2.44
C THR A 203 13.42 11.45 -2.27
N GLY A 204 13.93 12.26 -3.20
CA GLY A 204 13.77 13.72 -3.15
C GLY A 204 12.32 14.17 -3.27
N LEU A 205 11.56 13.55 -4.18
CA LEU A 205 10.13 13.82 -4.30
C LEU A 205 9.35 13.32 -3.06
N PHE A 206 9.73 12.17 -2.50
CA PHE A 206 9.14 11.70 -1.24
C PHE A 206 9.36 12.72 -0.12
N GLN A 207 10.58 13.23 0.03
CA GLN A 207 10.90 14.25 1.03
C GLN A 207 10.06 15.51 0.83
N TYR A 208 10.01 16.05 -0.39
CA TYR A 208 9.20 17.22 -0.72
C TYR A 208 7.71 17.03 -0.35
N LEU A 209 7.11 15.88 -0.70
CA LEU A 209 5.71 15.59 -0.40
C LEU A 209 5.48 15.39 1.10
N SER A 210 6.41 14.75 1.81
CA SER A 210 6.31 14.54 3.25
C SER A 210 6.38 15.86 4.03
N GLU A 211 7.30 16.73 3.68
CA GLU A 211 7.43 18.07 4.28
C GLU A 211 6.17 18.93 4.02
N SER A 212 5.63 18.87 2.80
CA SER A 212 4.40 19.57 2.44
C SER A 212 3.20 19.07 3.26
N ASN A 213 3.03 17.76 3.39
CA ASN A 213 1.96 17.18 4.21
C ASN A 213 2.12 17.55 5.70
N ILE A 214 3.34 17.45 6.25
CA ILE A 214 3.62 17.82 7.64
C ILE A 214 3.27 19.30 7.89
N ALA A 215 3.58 20.19 6.96
CA ALA A 215 3.23 21.61 7.06
C ALA A 215 1.70 21.80 7.11
N MET A 216 0.95 21.15 6.22
CA MET A 216 -0.51 21.21 6.21
C MET A 216 -1.15 20.65 7.49
N PHE A 217 -0.62 19.52 8.01
CA PHE A 217 -1.11 18.94 9.26
C PHE A 217 -0.88 19.87 10.47
N LYS A 218 0.28 20.50 10.53
CA LYS A 218 0.60 21.51 11.57
C LYS A 218 -0.31 22.73 11.47
N GLU A 219 -0.51 23.24 10.26
CA GLU A 219 -1.39 24.39 10.02
C GLU A 219 -2.85 24.09 10.44
N ALA A 220 -3.36 22.92 10.09
CA ALA A 220 -4.70 22.49 10.49
C ALA A 220 -4.81 22.07 11.97
N GLY A 221 -3.71 22.06 12.72
CA GLY A 221 -3.68 21.67 14.14
C GLY A 221 -4.04 20.21 14.37
N VAL A 222 -3.68 19.32 13.43
CA VAL A 222 -4.01 17.89 13.47
C VAL A 222 -3.19 17.18 14.55
N SER A 223 -3.88 16.42 15.41
CA SER A 223 -3.28 15.56 16.44
C SER A 223 -3.59 14.07 16.25
N HIS A 224 -4.60 13.76 15.45
CA HIS A 224 -5.00 12.39 15.16
C HIS A 224 -5.39 12.24 13.68
N ILE A 225 -4.76 11.29 12.99
CA ILE A 225 -5.03 10.94 11.60
C ILE A 225 -5.60 9.53 11.54
N VAL A 226 -6.66 9.38 10.75
CA VAL A 226 -7.20 8.08 10.32
C VAL A 226 -7.11 7.99 8.80
N THR A 227 -6.65 6.88 8.26
CA THR A 227 -6.59 6.66 6.82
C THR A 227 -7.10 5.29 6.43
N SER A 228 -7.63 5.17 5.21
CA SER A 228 -8.03 3.89 4.61
C SER A 228 -6.92 3.25 3.77
N ASP A 229 -5.80 3.93 3.62
CA ASP A 229 -4.70 3.47 2.78
C ASP A 229 -3.51 2.98 3.62
N PRO A 230 -3.21 1.66 3.61
CA PRO A 230 -2.06 1.10 4.31
C PRO A 230 -0.71 1.69 3.90
N HIS A 231 -0.57 2.18 2.67
CA HIS A 231 0.67 2.80 2.19
C HIS A 231 0.90 4.15 2.86
N SER A 232 -0.15 4.98 2.94
CA SER A 232 -0.12 6.25 3.68
C SER A 232 0.05 6.01 5.18
N PHE A 233 -0.63 5.01 5.74
CA PHE A 233 -0.47 4.61 7.15
C PHE A 233 0.98 4.26 7.46
N TYR A 234 1.60 3.42 6.64
CA TYR A 234 3.01 3.04 6.79
C TYR A 234 3.94 4.25 6.67
N SER A 235 3.76 5.08 5.65
CA SER A 235 4.61 6.27 5.47
C SER A 235 4.53 7.21 6.66
N PHE A 236 3.33 7.47 7.19
CA PHE A 236 3.15 8.37 8.34
C PHE A 236 3.71 7.82 9.64
N THR A 237 3.64 6.51 9.85
CA THR A 237 4.09 5.88 11.10
C THR A 237 5.57 5.51 11.11
N HIS A 238 6.18 5.21 9.95
CA HIS A 238 7.53 4.69 9.86
C HIS A 238 8.51 5.57 9.08
N GLU A 239 8.02 6.40 8.16
CA GLU A 239 8.87 7.11 7.22
C GLU A 239 8.80 8.65 7.35
N TYR A 240 7.84 9.19 8.08
CA TYR A 240 7.74 10.61 8.49
C TYR A 240 8.31 10.76 9.92
N PRO A 241 9.64 10.55 10.16
CA PRO A 241 10.18 10.20 11.47
C PRO A 241 10.06 11.31 12.52
N GLU A 242 10.29 12.56 12.15
CA GLU A 242 10.26 13.68 13.08
C GLU A 242 8.84 14.06 13.53
N TRP A 243 7.85 13.60 12.79
CA TRP A 243 6.47 13.97 12.98
C TRP A 243 5.63 12.86 13.62
N GLY A 244 5.91 11.58 13.31
CA GLY A 244 5.16 10.42 13.77
C GLY A 244 5.06 10.26 15.29
N ASN A 245 6.01 10.80 16.05
CA ASN A 245 5.98 10.77 17.52
C ASN A 245 5.03 11.81 18.16
N ARG A 246 4.44 12.72 17.38
CA ARG A 246 3.60 13.82 17.88
C ARG A 246 2.15 13.72 17.46
N VAL A 247 1.82 12.86 16.51
CA VAL A 247 0.48 12.70 15.96
C VAL A 247 0.12 11.22 15.99
N ARG A 248 -1.05 10.93 16.54
CA ARG A 248 -1.61 9.57 16.50
C ARG A 248 -2.03 9.27 15.07
N VAL A 249 -1.57 8.16 14.51
CA VAL A 249 -1.99 7.69 13.19
C VAL A 249 -2.59 6.30 13.35
N GLN A 250 -3.78 6.08 12.78
CA GLN A 250 -4.45 4.78 12.76
C GLN A 250 -4.94 4.44 11.35
N HIS A 251 -4.85 3.16 11.02
CA HIS A 251 -5.64 2.61 9.94
C HIS A 251 -7.10 2.53 10.37
N TYR A 252 -8.05 2.69 9.44
CA TYR A 252 -9.48 2.71 9.78
C TYR A 252 -9.95 1.47 10.54
N ALA A 253 -9.38 0.29 10.26
CA ALA A 253 -9.76 -0.94 10.97
C ALA A 253 -9.46 -0.86 12.47
N GLN A 254 -8.33 -0.25 12.85
CA GLN A 254 -8.00 0.01 14.25
C GLN A 254 -8.96 1.04 14.87
N PHE A 255 -9.21 2.12 14.15
CA PHE A 255 -10.06 3.20 14.65
C PHE A 255 -11.52 2.79 14.82
N ILE A 256 -12.08 2.02 13.88
CA ILE A 256 -13.47 1.54 13.99
C ILE A 256 -13.60 0.53 15.13
N ASN A 257 -12.62 -0.34 15.37
CA ASN A 257 -12.60 -1.19 16.55
C ASN A 257 -12.62 -0.38 17.85
N ASP A 258 -11.86 0.71 17.92
CA ASP A 258 -11.90 1.63 19.07
C ASP A 258 -13.31 2.22 19.23
N LEU A 259 -13.97 2.66 18.16
CA LEU A 259 -15.33 3.20 18.22
C LEU A 259 -16.38 2.17 18.68
N ILE A 260 -16.27 0.92 18.28
CA ILE A 260 -17.15 -0.17 18.71
C ILE A 260 -16.90 -0.46 20.20
N ARG A 261 -15.67 -0.61 20.62
CA ARG A 261 -15.27 -0.86 22.01
C ARG A 261 -15.71 0.26 22.95
N ASP A 262 -15.64 1.52 22.51
CA ASP A 262 -16.10 2.69 23.25
C ASP A 262 -17.64 2.86 23.24
N GLY A 263 -18.39 1.97 22.59
CA GLY A 263 -19.85 2.03 22.46
C GLY A 263 -20.37 3.15 21.57
N LYS A 264 -19.48 3.79 20.78
CA LYS A 264 -19.86 4.88 19.86
C LYS A 264 -20.41 4.36 18.54
N LEU A 265 -20.12 3.11 18.19
CA LEU A 265 -20.63 2.46 16.99
C LEU A 265 -21.18 1.09 17.36
N THR A 266 -22.37 0.75 16.85
CA THR A 266 -22.99 -0.54 17.07
C THR A 266 -23.41 -1.13 15.72
N LEU A 267 -23.03 -2.37 15.45
CA LEU A 267 -23.41 -3.13 14.26
C LEU A 267 -24.60 -4.01 14.63
N ARG A 268 -25.74 -3.88 13.95
CA ARG A 268 -27.01 -4.51 14.34
C ARG A 268 -27.60 -5.43 13.29
N SER A 269 -27.42 -5.10 12.02
CA SER A 269 -28.05 -5.87 10.95
C SER A 269 -27.27 -7.14 10.65
N GLU A 270 -27.96 -8.29 10.79
CA GLU A 270 -27.39 -9.59 10.47
C GLU A 270 -27.17 -9.75 8.97
N MET A 271 -25.98 -10.24 8.60
CA MET A 271 -25.62 -10.56 7.23
C MET A 271 -25.09 -11.99 7.17
N LYS A 272 -25.90 -12.93 6.67
CA LYS A 272 -25.48 -14.33 6.47
C LYS A 272 -24.56 -14.40 5.24
N LYS A 273 -23.27 -14.14 5.45
CA LYS A 273 -22.25 -14.11 4.42
C LYS A 273 -21.00 -14.88 4.83
N ARG A 274 -20.57 -15.77 3.95
CA ARG A 274 -19.26 -16.40 4.07
C ARG A 274 -18.23 -15.53 3.36
N VAL A 275 -17.24 -15.06 4.10
CA VAL A 275 -16.23 -14.13 3.62
C VAL A 275 -14.83 -14.67 3.81
N THR A 276 -13.90 -14.22 2.98
CA THR A 276 -12.47 -14.42 3.21
C THR A 276 -11.74 -13.07 3.17
N TYR A 277 -10.57 -12.97 3.80
CA TYR A 277 -9.87 -11.70 3.94
C TYR A 277 -8.49 -11.74 3.30
N HIS A 278 -8.19 -10.74 2.46
CA HIS A 278 -6.86 -10.49 1.93
C HIS A 278 -6.11 -9.54 2.85
N ASP A 279 -5.00 -10.01 3.44
CA ASP A 279 -4.11 -9.17 4.24
C ASP A 279 -3.27 -8.25 3.34
N PRO A 280 -3.48 -6.92 3.37
CA PRO A 280 -2.64 -5.98 2.63
C PRO A 280 -1.21 -5.98 3.20
N CYS A 281 -0.22 -6.08 2.34
CA CYS A 281 1.18 -6.25 2.79
C CYS A 281 1.68 -5.09 3.65
N TYR A 282 1.31 -3.85 3.33
CA TYR A 282 1.72 -2.68 4.11
C TYR A 282 0.95 -2.51 5.42
N LEU A 283 -0.26 -3.06 5.53
CA LEU A 283 -0.99 -3.10 6.79
C LEU A 283 -0.46 -4.22 7.69
N GLY A 284 -0.38 -5.45 7.17
CA GLY A 284 0.06 -6.62 7.92
C GLY A 284 1.58 -6.69 8.08
N ARG A 285 2.30 -7.16 7.05
CA ARG A 285 3.75 -7.47 7.16
C ARG A 285 4.63 -6.28 7.53
N HIS A 286 4.34 -5.10 6.96
CA HIS A 286 5.15 -3.91 7.22
C HIS A 286 4.75 -3.16 8.49
N SER A 287 3.49 -3.24 8.92
CA SER A 287 2.98 -2.47 10.07
C SER A 287 2.48 -3.33 11.24
N GLY A 288 2.44 -4.66 11.10
CA GLY A 288 2.07 -5.58 12.18
C GLY A 288 0.56 -5.66 12.49
N VAL A 289 -0.31 -5.02 11.69
CA VAL A 289 -1.76 -4.95 11.90
C VAL A 289 -2.42 -6.14 11.18
N PHE A 290 -2.67 -7.23 11.91
CA PHE A 290 -3.26 -8.47 11.40
C PHE A 290 -4.61 -8.80 12.06
N GLU A 291 -4.71 -8.55 13.36
CA GLU A 291 -5.87 -8.99 14.14
C GLU A 291 -7.00 -7.98 14.06
N GLU A 292 -6.72 -6.70 14.04
CA GLU A 292 -7.74 -5.65 14.07
C GLU A 292 -8.73 -5.72 12.88
N PRO A 293 -8.32 -6.03 11.63
CA PRO A 293 -9.27 -6.30 10.55
C PRO A 293 -10.15 -7.51 10.82
N ARG A 294 -9.62 -8.57 11.46
CA ARG A 294 -10.35 -9.80 11.80
C ARG A 294 -11.34 -9.59 12.94
N GLU A 295 -10.91 -8.88 13.98
CA GLU A 295 -11.78 -8.44 15.07
C GLU A 295 -12.97 -7.65 14.50
N LEU A 296 -12.67 -6.67 13.63
CA LEU A 296 -13.70 -5.85 12.99
C LEU A 296 -14.68 -6.65 12.13
N ILE A 297 -14.20 -7.64 11.37
CA ILE A 297 -15.06 -8.55 10.60
C ILE A 297 -15.92 -9.40 11.55
N GLY A 298 -15.36 -9.85 12.67
CA GLY A 298 -16.05 -10.66 13.68
C GLY A 298 -17.16 -9.91 14.42
N GLU A 299 -17.09 -8.58 14.51
CA GLU A 299 -18.14 -7.73 15.09
C GLU A 299 -19.38 -7.60 14.19
N ILE A 300 -19.32 -8.02 12.92
CA ILE A 300 -20.43 -7.93 11.99
C ILE A 300 -21.34 -9.16 12.16
N PRO A 301 -22.59 -8.99 12.62
CA PRO A 301 -23.46 -10.12 12.91
C PRO A 301 -23.73 -11.03 11.70
N GLY A 302 -23.57 -12.34 11.87
CA GLY A 302 -23.86 -13.36 10.86
C GLY A 302 -22.80 -13.52 9.77
N VAL A 303 -21.66 -12.84 9.87
CA VAL A 303 -20.53 -13.01 8.96
C VAL A 303 -19.68 -14.21 9.41
N ASP A 304 -19.39 -15.13 8.48
CA ASP A 304 -18.52 -16.30 8.67
C ASP A 304 -17.18 -16.04 7.95
N LEU A 305 -16.13 -15.76 8.71
CA LEU A 305 -14.78 -15.52 8.18
C LEU A 305 -14.03 -16.84 8.00
N VAL A 306 -13.66 -17.16 6.77
CA VAL A 306 -12.83 -18.31 6.41
C VAL A 306 -11.48 -17.83 5.88
N GLU A 307 -10.40 -18.26 6.50
CA GLU A 307 -9.05 -17.87 6.08
C GLU A 307 -8.64 -18.59 4.78
N MET A 308 -7.87 -17.87 3.95
CA MET A 308 -7.15 -18.50 2.83
C MET A 308 -5.97 -19.30 3.38
N GLU A 309 -5.49 -20.29 2.61
CA GLU A 309 -4.31 -21.09 2.96
C GLU A 309 -3.10 -20.20 3.36
N ASN A 310 -2.85 -19.16 2.56
CA ASN A 310 -1.83 -18.16 2.88
C ASN A 310 -2.49 -16.91 3.48
N ALA A 311 -2.53 -16.82 4.79
CA ALA A 311 -3.11 -15.71 5.54
C ALA A 311 -2.08 -15.02 6.43
N LYS A 312 -2.41 -13.86 6.98
CA LYS A 312 -1.56 -13.07 7.88
C LYS A 312 -0.17 -12.82 7.29
N GLU A 313 0.89 -13.18 8.04
CA GLU A 313 2.28 -12.99 7.61
C GLU A 313 2.60 -13.69 6.28
N ASP A 314 2.00 -14.86 6.05
CA ASP A 314 2.23 -15.66 4.84
C ASP A 314 1.31 -15.29 3.67
N SER A 315 0.47 -14.28 3.81
CA SER A 315 -0.43 -13.80 2.76
C SER A 315 0.32 -13.51 1.45
N ASN A 316 -0.25 -13.92 0.31
CA ASN A 316 0.29 -13.55 -0.99
C ASN A 316 -0.08 -12.10 -1.34
N CYS A 317 0.76 -11.46 -2.18
CA CYS A 317 0.60 -10.07 -2.59
C CYS A 317 -0.53 -9.94 -3.63
N CYS A 318 -1.18 -8.77 -3.68
CA CYS A 318 -2.11 -8.41 -4.75
C CYS A 318 -1.41 -8.03 -6.07
N GLY A 319 -0.08 -7.82 -6.07
CA GLY A 319 0.71 -7.55 -7.28
C GLY A 319 1.01 -6.08 -7.57
N MET A 320 0.37 -5.10 -6.91
CA MET A 320 0.43 -3.67 -7.28
C MET A 320 1.49 -2.84 -6.56
N GLY A 321 2.09 -3.34 -5.48
CA GLY A 321 3.10 -2.60 -4.72
C GLY A 321 4.38 -2.32 -5.52
N GLY A 322 5.25 -1.48 -4.95
CA GLY A 322 6.55 -1.15 -5.55
C GLY A 322 6.47 -0.36 -6.86
N GLY A 323 5.41 0.42 -7.04
CA GLY A 323 5.18 1.18 -8.27
C GLY A 323 4.69 0.35 -9.46
N ARG A 324 4.40 -0.94 -9.28
CA ARG A 324 3.98 -1.81 -10.39
C ARG A 324 2.58 -1.49 -10.93
N MET A 325 1.73 -0.86 -10.15
CA MET A 325 0.44 -0.37 -10.64
C MET A 325 0.58 0.58 -11.84
N TRP A 326 1.72 1.26 -11.93
CA TRP A 326 1.99 2.34 -12.86
C TRP A 326 2.92 1.94 -14.01
N MET A 327 3.20 0.66 -14.18
CA MET A 327 4.08 0.21 -15.24
C MET A 327 3.41 -0.86 -16.10
N GLU A 328 3.68 -0.81 -17.38
CA GLU A 328 3.43 -1.95 -18.25
C GLU A 328 4.50 -3.03 -18.04
N PRO A 329 4.16 -4.31 -18.19
CA PRO A 329 5.16 -5.34 -18.08
C PRO A 329 6.19 -5.16 -19.20
N PRO A 330 7.50 -5.21 -18.88
CA PRO A 330 8.53 -5.26 -19.89
C PRO A 330 8.28 -6.40 -20.89
N LYS A 331 8.69 -6.22 -22.13
CA LYS A 331 8.51 -7.22 -23.18
C LYS A 331 9.04 -8.59 -22.74
N GLY A 332 8.18 -9.59 -22.76
CA GLY A 332 8.52 -10.95 -22.33
C GLY A 332 8.31 -11.25 -20.83
N LEU A 333 7.89 -10.28 -20.02
CA LEU A 333 7.46 -10.51 -18.64
C LEU A 333 5.92 -10.45 -18.51
N LEU A 334 5.41 -11.22 -17.55
CA LEU A 334 3.98 -11.22 -17.25
C LEU A 334 3.57 -9.99 -16.45
N SER A 335 2.33 -9.55 -16.64
CA SER A 335 1.78 -8.38 -15.90
C SER A 335 1.59 -8.68 -14.41
N SER A 336 1.40 -7.61 -13.64
CA SER A 336 1.00 -7.71 -12.22
C SER A 336 -0.33 -8.43 -12.04
N GLN A 337 -1.16 -8.43 -13.06
CA GLN A 337 -2.45 -9.09 -13.11
C GLN A 337 -2.36 -10.57 -12.74
N VAL A 338 -1.35 -11.30 -13.24
CA VAL A 338 -1.15 -12.74 -12.96
C VAL A 338 -0.91 -12.98 -11.45
N ILE A 339 -0.28 -12.05 -10.74
CA ILE A 339 -0.09 -12.15 -9.29
C ILE A 339 -1.45 -12.02 -8.57
N ALA A 340 -2.27 -11.06 -9.01
CA ALA A 340 -3.61 -10.85 -8.45
C ALA A 340 -4.53 -12.06 -8.72
N GLU A 341 -4.48 -12.62 -9.92
CA GLU A 341 -5.24 -13.82 -10.31
C GLU A 341 -4.92 -15.01 -9.41
N LYS A 342 -3.65 -15.24 -9.10
CA LYS A 342 -3.23 -16.27 -8.13
C LYS A 342 -3.84 -16.02 -6.73
N ARG A 343 -3.92 -14.77 -6.30
CA ARG A 343 -4.56 -14.45 -5.03
C ARG A 343 -6.07 -14.68 -5.07
N VAL A 344 -6.73 -14.38 -6.19
CA VAL A 344 -8.15 -14.66 -6.41
C VAL A 344 -8.41 -16.17 -6.43
N GLU A 345 -7.54 -17.00 -7.06
CA GLU A 345 -7.65 -18.46 -7.01
C GLU A 345 -7.69 -18.97 -5.56
N GLN A 346 -6.77 -18.49 -4.68
CA GLN A 346 -6.78 -18.85 -3.26
C GLN A 346 -8.07 -18.41 -2.53
N ALA A 347 -8.64 -17.28 -2.91
CA ALA A 347 -9.92 -16.83 -2.36
C ALA A 347 -11.09 -17.72 -2.82
N LEU A 348 -11.12 -18.13 -4.09
CA LEU A 348 -12.13 -19.05 -4.63
C LEU A 348 -12.10 -20.42 -3.96
N ASP A 349 -10.91 -20.93 -3.60
CA ASP A 349 -10.74 -22.22 -2.92
C ASP A 349 -11.41 -22.24 -1.53
N THR A 350 -11.58 -21.09 -0.89
CA THR A 350 -12.31 -20.96 0.39
C THR A 350 -13.81 -21.13 0.25
N LYS A 351 -14.34 -21.06 -0.98
CA LYS A 351 -15.79 -21.02 -1.27
C LYS A 351 -16.50 -19.84 -0.61
N ALA A 352 -15.79 -18.76 -0.32
CA ALA A 352 -16.37 -17.53 0.18
C ALA A 352 -17.13 -16.78 -0.93
N GLU A 353 -18.23 -16.11 -0.54
CA GLU A 353 -19.00 -15.24 -1.45
C GLU A 353 -18.32 -13.89 -1.65
N VAL A 354 -17.51 -13.46 -0.66
CA VAL A 354 -16.88 -12.15 -0.63
C VAL A 354 -15.41 -12.28 -0.27
N LEU A 355 -14.56 -11.65 -1.08
CA LEU A 355 -13.16 -11.39 -0.77
C LEU A 355 -13.04 -9.98 -0.19
N LEU A 356 -12.82 -9.91 1.12
CA LEU A 356 -12.66 -8.64 1.82
C LEU A 356 -11.24 -8.09 1.69
N THR A 357 -11.16 -6.77 1.62
CA THR A 357 -9.90 -6.01 1.65
C THR A 357 -9.97 -4.89 2.67
N ALA A 358 -8.81 -4.41 3.10
CA ALA A 358 -8.63 -3.21 3.91
C ALA A 358 -7.56 -2.30 3.28
N CYS A 359 -7.62 -2.15 1.95
CA CYS A 359 -6.69 -1.35 1.17
C CYS A 359 -7.33 -0.99 -0.18
N PRO A 360 -7.42 0.29 -0.54
CA PRO A 360 -8.03 0.71 -1.80
C PRO A 360 -7.30 0.14 -3.03
N PHE A 361 -5.97 0.06 -3.01
CA PHE A 361 -5.19 -0.52 -4.10
C PHE A 361 -5.44 -2.03 -4.26
N CYS A 362 -5.48 -2.79 -3.16
CA CYS A 362 -5.82 -4.21 -3.21
C CYS A 362 -7.26 -4.41 -3.71
N ASN A 363 -8.20 -3.53 -3.31
CA ASN A 363 -9.59 -3.59 -3.75
C ASN A 363 -9.71 -3.42 -5.27
N ILE A 364 -9.03 -2.40 -5.83
CA ILE A 364 -8.98 -2.15 -7.28
C ILE A 364 -8.42 -3.38 -8.00
N THR A 365 -7.23 -3.82 -7.60
CA THR A 365 -6.49 -4.87 -8.30
C THR A 365 -7.20 -6.21 -8.29
N LEU A 366 -7.69 -6.64 -7.12
CA LEU A 366 -8.38 -7.92 -7.00
C LEU A 366 -9.74 -7.88 -7.71
N SER A 367 -10.40 -6.71 -7.76
CA SER A 367 -11.62 -6.53 -8.56
C SER A 367 -11.35 -6.68 -10.05
N ASP A 368 -10.24 -6.14 -10.54
CA ASP A 368 -9.86 -6.27 -11.94
C ASP A 368 -9.41 -7.71 -12.27
N ALA A 369 -8.73 -8.39 -11.33
CA ALA A 369 -8.38 -9.80 -11.48
C ALA A 369 -9.62 -10.70 -11.61
N ILE A 370 -10.66 -10.47 -10.82
CA ILE A 370 -11.92 -11.22 -10.94
C ILE A 370 -12.56 -11.03 -12.30
N LYS A 371 -12.55 -9.80 -12.84
CA LYS A 371 -13.08 -9.51 -14.17
C LYS A 371 -12.27 -10.20 -15.26
N SER A 372 -10.92 -10.11 -15.21
CA SER A 372 -10.06 -10.76 -16.22
C SER A 372 -10.18 -12.28 -16.22
N MET A 373 -10.48 -12.87 -15.06
CA MET A 373 -10.73 -14.31 -14.91
C MET A 373 -12.16 -14.73 -15.26
N GLU A 374 -13.06 -13.78 -15.57
CA GLU A 374 -14.49 -14.03 -15.80
C GLU A 374 -15.18 -14.71 -14.60
N LYS A 375 -14.81 -14.30 -13.36
CA LYS A 375 -15.28 -14.88 -12.09
C LYS A 375 -16.23 -13.97 -11.30
N GLU A 376 -16.79 -12.94 -11.92
CA GLU A 376 -17.67 -11.94 -11.26
C GLU A 376 -18.92 -12.55 -10.62
N GLY A 377 -19.40 -13.70 -11.12
CA GLY A 377 -20.52 -14.44 -10.51
C GLY A 377 -20.12 -15.41 -9.38
N SER A 378 -18.81 -15.63 -9.15
CA SER A 378 -18.32 -16.62 -8.19
C SER A 378 -17.92 -16.00 -6.85
N ILE A 379 -17.31 -14.83 -6.87
CA ILE A 379 -16.87 -14.11 -5.68
C ILE A 379 -16.87 -12.60 -5.95
N LYS A 380 -17.18 -11.78 -4.94
CA LYS A 380 -17.18 -10.32 -5.04
C LYS A 380 -16.08 -9.74 -4.17
N VAL A 381 -15.28 -8.80 -4.70
CA VAL A 381 -14.37 -8.01 -3.85
C VAL A 381 -15.14 -6.87 -3.19
N MET A 382 -14.94 -6.71 -1.89
CA MET A 382 -15.49 -5.60 -1.10
C MET A 382 -14.45 -5.10 -0.11
N ASP A 383 -14.47 -3.81 0.18
CA ASP A 383 -13.78 -3.29 1.36
C ASP A 383 -14.59 -3.58 2.63
N ILE A 384 -13.92 -3.79 3.78
CA ILE A 384 -14.61 -4.07 5.05
C ILE A 384 -15.65 -2.98 5.37
N THR A 385 -15.38 -1.72 5.02
CA THR A 385 -16.30 -0.60 5.23
C THR A 385 -17.65 -0.77 4.55
N GLU A 386 -17.74 -1.54 3.46
CA GLU A 386 -19.01 -1.82 2.77
C GLU A 386 -19.91 -2.74 3.61
N LEU A 387 -19.31 -3.76 4.25
CA LEU A 387 -20.06 -4.64 5.16
C LEU A 387 -20.49 -3.89 6.42
N ILE A 388 -19.59 -3.09 6.99
CA ILE A 388 -19.91 -2.27 8.17
C ILE A 388 -21.09 -1.35 7.86
N CYS A 389 -21.05 -0.60 6.78
CA CYS A 389 -22.16 0.28 6.38
C CYS A 389 -23.48 -0.45 6.19
N SER A 390 -23.45 -1.69 5.70
CA SER A 390 -24.64 -2.53 5.56
C SER A 390 -25.18 -3.03 6.91
N SER A 391 -24.32 -3.12 7.93
CA SER A 391 -24.68 -3.56 9.28
C SER A 391 -25.09 -2.43 10.22
N LEU A 392 -24.92 -1.17 9.83
CA LEU A 392 -25.32 0.00 10.63
C LEU A 392 -26.83 0.25 10.66
N GLN A 393 -27.60 -0.36 9.79
CA GLN A 393 -29.05 -0.11 9.60
C GLN A 393 -29.94 -0.87 10.56
#